data_381292ee357a7cb3d3f2576729b8883d
#
_entry.id   381292ee357a7cb3d3f2576729b8883d
#
_cell.length_a   1.000
_cell.length_b   1.000
_cell.length_c   1.000
_cell.angle_alpha   90.00
_cell.angle_beta   90.00
_cell.angle_gamma   90.00
#
_symmetry.space_group_name_H-M   'P 1'
#
loop_
_entity.id
_entity.type
_entity.pdbx_description
1 polymer ?
#
loop_
_entity_poly.entity_id
_entity_poly.type
_entity_poly.pdbx_seq_one_letter_code
_entity_poly.pdbx_strand_id
1 'polypeptide(L)'
;MPRAIASRVAAAAASIVFLIGAIVLTGWTFDVDVLKGLVPGMIVTIPNTAVGFMFAGLALWMRRDDHHKASIAADVLSAVVLVFGLAMFVERTTGANFGIDLVLFGDQVRTYPYLPPGRIATNSAACFALAGFALLTMDRRSRQVRMASRAAGMAGLAVGLLALIGYLYGTRPLYAIDKAAGMALLTAIGMTTLSIGIVFARPRRGAISLVVSDDAGGLLFRQVLPAAVIITVFLGWLWIRMRDEELVSREGGVALFVLLTVGTILGLVIRSALLLRRVDRARNAHFRREVDARQLAEQASRVKTDFLATMSHELRTPLNAIIGYSNLLMDGIPEPSTRGQQEKLQRIMVSAQHLLSLIEDVLSLSRLEFGAEAIVVEDVAAVAVARDVLAIVEPLATAKNLSVVLRTSGRDLAILTDAKRLRQILLNLVGNSVKFTPRGSITLEIEEDGDMILFSVRDTGIGIAPEHQQRVFEAFWQVEQSRTRTVQGTGLGLALSKHLSDLLGARLTLESELDKGTTVTLALPRSYSAPLVN
;
A
#
# COMPACT_ATOMS: atom_id res chain seq x y z
N MET A 1 -3.10 -0.98 11.62
CA MET A 1 -3.13 -1.21 13.08
C MET A 1 -3.58 0.04 13.89
N PRO A 2 -3.13 1.27 13.61
CA PRO A 2 -3.45 2.46 14.43
C PRO A 2 -4.93 2.89 14.45
N ARG A 3 -5.67 2.70 13.35
CA ARG A 3 -7.11 3.06 13.26
C ARG A 3 -7.99 2.24 14.19
N ALA A 4 -7.72 0.94 14.30
CA ALA A 4 -8.47 0.05 15.17
C ALA A 4 -8.27 0.42 16.65
N ILE A 5 -7.08 0.91 17.02
CA ILE A 5 -6.79 1.36 18.39
C ILE A 5 -7.57 2.64 18.71
N ALA A 6 -7.53 3.64 17.82
CA ALA A 6 -8.22 4.90 18.04
C ALA A 6 -9.76 4.75 18.13
N SER A 7 -10.35 3.94 17.24
CA SER A 7 -11.78 3.62 17.31
C SER A 7 -12.13 2.84 18.58
N ARG A 8 -11.27 1.91 19.03
CA ARG A 8 -11.45 1.20 20.31
C ARG A 8 -11.37 2.14 21.51
N VAL A 9 -10.42 3.10 21.50
CA VAL A 9 -10.31 4.10 22.56
C VAL A 9 -11.56 4.98 22.61
N ALA A 10 -12.04 5.47 21.47
CA ALA A 10 -13.25 6.26 21.40
C ALA A 10 -14.49 5.45 21.86
N ALA A 11 -14.58 4.18 21.46
CA ALA A 11 -15.65 3.28 21.88
C ALA A 11 -15.61 3.02 23.40
N ALA A 12 -14.44 2.70 23.95
CA ALA A 12 -14.26 2.49 25.38
C ALA A 12 -14.60 3.75 26.18
N ALA A 13 -14.12 4.92 25.74
CA ALA A 13 -14.45 6.19 26.37
C ALA A 13 -15.96 6.48 26.36
N ALA A 14 -16.63 6.26 25.23
CA ALA A 14 -18.06 6.43 25.09
C ALA A 14 -18.84 5.52 26.05
N SER A 15 -18.45 4.24 26.15
CA SER A 15 -19.07 3.27 27.06
C SER A 15 -18.85 3.64 28.54
N ILE A 16 -17.61 4.02 28.90
CA ILE A 16 -17.28 4.43 30.27
C ILE A 16 -18.10 5.66 30.67
N VAL A 17 -18.17 6.68 29.81
CA VAL A 17 -18.93 7.91 30.09
C VAL A 17 -20.43 7.61 30.25
N PHE A 18 -21.00 6.77 29.39
CA PHE A 18 -22.38 6.33 29.50
C PHE A 18 -22.62 5.59 30.83
N LEU A 19 -21.74 4.66 31.19
CA LEU A 19 -21.83 3.91 32.45
C LEU A 19 -21.71 4.79 33.69
N ILE A 20 -20.81 5.79 33.69
CA ILE A 20 -20.69 6.77 34.74
C ILE A 20 -22.06 7.47 34.94
N GLY A 21 -22.69 7.95 33.85
CA GLY A 21 -24.00 8.55 33.89
C GLY A 21 -25.07 7.60 34.47
N ALA A 22 -25.11 6.37 33.99
CA ALA A 22 -26.07 5.37 34.46
C ALA A 22 -25.87 4.99 35.94
N ILE A 23 -24.63 4.82 36.41
CA ILE A 23 -24.29 4.53 37.80
C ILE A 23 -24.74 5.68 38.72
N VAL A 24 -24.42 6.93 38.34
CA VAL A 24 -24.84 8.11 39.13
C VAL A 24 -26.36 8.21 39.19
N LEU A 25 -27.05 8.01 38.06
CA LEU A 25 -28.53 8.07 38.04
C LEU A 25 -29.16 6.98 38.94
N THR A 26 -28.59 5.77 38.90
CA THR A 26 -28.97 4.67 39.79
C THR A 26 -28.75 5.07 41.27
N GLY A 27 -27.62 5.73 41.58
CA GLY A 27 -27.33 6.24 42.90
C GLY A 27 -28.38 7.22 43.40
N TRP A 28 -28.91 8.12 42.56
CA TRP A 28 -29.99 9.03 42.88
C TRP A 28 -31.36 8.32 43.01
N THR A 29 -31.63 7.31 42.18
CA THR A 29 -32.88 6.54 42.19
C THR A 29 -33.03 5.71 43.47
N PHE A 30 -31.93 5.09 43.92
CA PHE A 30 -31.93 4.22 45.10
C PHE A 30 -31.34 4.85 46.36
N ASP A 31 -31.03 6.15 46.30
CA ASP A 31 -30.45 6.94 47.39
C ASP A 31 -29.13 6.37 47.95
N VAL A 32 -28.25 5.92 47.07
CA VAL A 32 -26.93 5.34 47.41
C VAL A 32 -25.83 6.36 47.19
N ASP A 33 -25.31 6.96 48.26
CA ASP A 33 -24.35 8.08 48.19
C ASP A 33 -23.02 7.73 47.53
N VAL A 34 -22.51 6.52 47.71
CA VAL A 34 -21.26 6.05 47.09
C VAL A 34 -21.39 6.08 45.56
N LEU A 35 -22.55 5.80 44.99
CA LEU A 35 -22.79 5.86 43.53
C LEU A 35 -22.96 7.31 43.04
N LYS A 36 -23.33 8.25 43.90
CA LYS A 36 -23.45 9.66 43.55
C LYS A 36 -22.08 10.37 43.49
N GLY A 37 -21.09 9.96 44.34
CA GLY A 37 -19.87 10.75 44.53
C GLY A 37 -18.54 9.99 44.70
N LEU A 38 -18.48 8.62 44.62
CA LEU A 38 -17.32 7.75 44.85
C LEU A 38 -16.78 7.76 46.29
N VAL A 39 -16.67 8.92 46.91
CA VAL A 39 -16.11 9.08 48.27
C VAL A 39 -17.11 9.81 49.13
N PRO A 40 -17.54 9.25 50.28
CA PRO A 40 -18.44 9.92 51.22
C PRO A 40 -17.87 11.28 51.69
N GLY A 41 -18.72 12.28 51.74
CA GLY A 41 -18.33 13.66 52.17
C GLY A 41 -17.70 14.52 51.09
N MET A 42 -17.47 14.00 49.86
CA MET A 42 -17.05 14.79 48.71
C MET A 42 -18.25 15.32 47.90
N ILE A 43 -17.96 16.23 46.96
CA ILE A 43 -18.96 16.79 46.04
C ILE A 43 -19.54 15.67 45.20
N VAL A 44 -20.86 15.53 45.19
CA VAL A 44 -21.58 14.52 44.39
C VAL A 44 -21.89 15.03 42.99
N THR A 45 -22.02 14.10 42.06
CA THR A 45 -22.48 14.39 40.69
C THR A 45 -24.02 14.48 40.70
N ILE A 46 -24.58 15.57 40.21
CA ILE A 46 -26.03 15.79 40.17
C ILE A 46 -26.70 15.01 39.02
N PRO A 47 -28.01 14.69 39.09
CA PRO A 47 -28.72 13.87 38.12
C PRO A 47 -28.64 14.38 36.68
N ASN A 48 -28.76 15.69 36.50
CA ASN A 48 -28.71 16.30 35.15
C ASN A 48 -27.34 16.12 34.47
N THR A 49 -26.25 16.17 35.24
CA THR A 49 -24.90 15.84 34.77
C THR A 49 -24.82 14.38 34.31
N ALA A 50 -25.46 13.48 35.05
CA ALA A 50 -25.51 12.06 34.72
C ALA A 50 -26.22 11.80 33.37
N VAL A 51 -27.38 12.45 33.16
CA VAL A 51 -28.10 12.39 31.88
C VAL A 51 -27.27 13.01 30.73
N GLY A 52 -26.60 14.14 31.00
CA GLY A 52 -25.67 14.76 30.05
C GLY A 52 -24.55 13.80 29.60
N PHE A 53 -23.98 13.02 30.53
CA PHE A 53 -23.00 12.00 30.23
C PHE A 53 -23.56 10.85 29.38
N MET A 54 -24.79 10.38 29.68
CA MET A 54 -25.43 9.34 28.90
C MET A 54 -25.64 9.79 27.46
N PHE A 55 -26.12 11.01 27.22
CA PHE A 55 -26.32 11.56 25.88
C PHE A 55 -25.00 11.81 25.16
N ALA A 56 -24.00 12.37 25.86
CA ALA A 56 -22.68 12.61 25.28
C ALA A 56 -21.96 11.29 24.93
N GLY A 57 -22.05 10.28 25.81
CA GLY A 57 -21.50 8.96 25.58
C GLY A 57 -22.15 8.26 24.38
N LEU A 58 -23.49 8.30 24.30
CA LEU A 58 -24.22 7.72 23.17
C LEU A 58 -23.92 8.45 21.85
N ALA A 59 -23.86 9.78 21.86
CA ALA A 59 -23.46 10.57 20.69
C ALA A 59 -22.05 10.22 20.21
N LEU A 60 -21.11 10.08 21.13
CA LEU A 60 -19.73 9.67 20.81
C LEU A 60 -19.68 8.24 20.26
N TRP A 61 -20.44 7.32 20.86
CA TRP A 61 -20.53 5.93 20.39
C TRP A 61 -21.03 5.86 18.95
N MET A 62 -22.04 6.62 18.58
CA MET A 62 -22.59 6.67 17.24
C MET A 62 -21.61 7.30 16.22
N ARG A 63 -20.67 8.11 16.68
CA ARG A 63 -19.68 8.82 15.85
C ARG A 63 -18.29 8.17 15.85
N ARG A 64 -18.11 7.02 16.50
CA ARG A 64 -16.78 6.39 16.69
C ARG A 64 -16.12 5.94 15.40
N ASP A 65 -16.92 5.58 14.37
CA ASP A 65 -16.44 5.05 13.10
C ASP A 65 -16.63 6.02 11.93
N ASP A 66 -15.63 6.17 11.07
CA ASP A 66 -15.66 7.03 9.88
C ASP A 66 -16.73 6.60 8.84
N HIS A 67 -17.21 5.35 8.93
CA HIS A 67 -18.16 4.76 7.98
C HIS A 67 -19.64 4.98 8.32
N HIS A 68 -19.96 5.39 9.52
CA HIS A 68 -21.33 5.77 9.86
C HIS A 68 -21.61 7.18 9.32
N LYS A 69 -22.46 7.23 8.28
CA LYS A 69 -23.06 8.48 7.80
C LYS A 69 -23.63 9.22 9.02
N ALA A 70 -23.44 10.55 9.07
CA ALA A 70 -23.94 11.40 10.14
C ALA A 70 -25.39 11.01 10.48
N SER A 71 -25.56 10.28 11.59
CA SER A 71 -26.87 9.87 12.05
C SER A 71 -27.55 11.13 12.61
N ILE A 72 -28.73 11.45 12.12
CA ILE A 72 -29.56 12.54 12.65
C ILE A 72 -29.67 12.42 14.19
N ALA A 73 -29.78 11.21 14.71
CA ALA A 73 -29.80 10.94 16.14
C ALA A 73 -28.53 11.42 16.86
N ALA A 74 -27.33 11.20 16.27
CA ALA A 74 -26.07 11.69 16.85
C ALA A 74 -26.00 13.22 16.81
N ASP A 75 -26.51 13.86 15.75
CA ASP A 75 -26.59 15.32 15.67
C ASP A 75 -27.55 15.88 16.73
N VAL A 76 -28.72 15.28 16.88
CA VAL A 76 -29.71 15.67 17.92
C VAL A 76 -29.13 15.51 19.32
N LEU A 77 -28.54 14.36 19.65
CA LEU A 77 -27.94 14.15 20.98
C LEU A 77 -26.79 15.13 21.23
N SER A 78 -25.94 15.40 20.23
CA SER A 78 -24.84 16.38 20.35
C SER A 78 -25.37 17.81 20.57
N ALA A 79 -26.46 18.17 19.87
CA ALA A 79 -27.12 19.47 20.04
C ALA A 79 -27.76 19.61 21.43
N VAL A 80 -28.40 18.55 21.92
CA VAL A 80 -28.96 18.52 23.30
C VAL A 80 -27.84 18.74 24.33
N VAL A 81 -26.70 18.05 24.20
CA VAL A 81 -25.55 18.23 25.10
C VAL A 81 -24.99 19.65 25.02
N LEU A 82 -24.92 20.24 23.82
CA LEU A 82 -24.47 21.62 23.63
C LEU A 82 -25.42 22.62 24.29
N VAL A 83 -26.71 22.52 24.02
CA VAL A 83 -27.74 23.41 24.56
C VAL A 83 -27.79 23.28 26.08
N PHE A 84 -27.74 22.06 26.60
CA PHE A 84 -27.66 21.82 28.05
C PHE A 84 -26.43 22.50 28.67
N GLY A 85 -25.25 22.28 28.11
CA GLY A 85 -24.02 22.91 28.60
C GLY A 85 -24.05 24.43 28.55
N LEU A 86 -24.56 25.02 27.44
CA LEU A 86 -24.72 26.47 27.31
C LEU A 86 -25.75 27.05 28.27
N ALA A 87 -26.91 26.42 28.41
CA ALA A 87 -27.96 26.87 29.32
C ALA A 87 -27.43 26.90 30.76
N MET A 88 -26.79 25.81 31.21
CA MET A 88 -26.19 25.76 32.55
C MET A 88 -25.05 26.78 32.72
N PHE A 89 -24.25 27.03 31.70
CA PHE A 89 -23.18 28.03 31.75
C PHE A 89 -23.73 29.44 31.86
N VAL A 90 -24.77 29.79 31.09
CA VAL A 90 -25.45 31.07 31.16
C VAL A 90 -26.14 31.25 32.52
N GLU A 91 -26.90 30.25 32.99
CA GLU A 91 -27.55 30.27 34.31
C GLU A 91 -26.54 30.56 35.44
N ARG A 92 -25.36 29.95 35.32
CA ARG A 92 -24.31 30.10 36.31
C ARG A 92 -23.62 31.46 36.28
N THR A 93 -23.40 32.04 35.10
CA THR A 93 -22.67 33.29 34.92
C THR A 93 -23.56 34.52 35.08
N THR A 94 -24.84 34.43 34.73
CA THR A 94 -25.79 35.55 34.80
C THR A 94 -26.67 35.54 36.03
N GLY A 95 -26.75 34.41 36.75
CA GLY A 95 -27.68 34.26 37.89
C GLY A 95 -29.12 33.97 37.45
N ALA A 96 -29.40 33.84 36.15
CA ALA A 96 -30.68 33.40 35.62
C ALA A 96 -31.08 32.04 36.21
N ASN A 97 -32.35 31.75 36.28
CA ASN A 97 -32.84 30.45 36.75
C ASN A 97 -33.80 29.88 35.69
N PHE A 98 -33.33 28.90 34.92
CA PHE A 98 -34.15 28.21 33.92
C PHE A 98 -34.90 27.01 34.49
N GLY A 99 -34.71 26.71 35.78
CA GLY A 99 -35.36 25.59 36.46
C GLY A 99 -34.89 24.21 36.03
N ILE A 100 -33.88 24.13 35.16
CA ILE A 100 -33.37 22.86 34.61
C ILE A 100 -32.71 22.03 35.72
N ASP A 101 -32.07 22.67 36.69
CA ASP A 101 -31.33 22.01 37.77
C ASP A 101 -32.20 21.09 38.65
N LEU A 102 -33.49 21.35 38.78
CA LEU A 102 -34.42 20.64 39.67
C LEU A 102 -35.41 19.74 38.93
N VAL A 103 -35.25 19.56 37.61
CA VAL A 103 -36.15 18.72 36.80
C VAL A 103 -36.11 17.25 37.22
N LEU A 104 -34.93 16.75 37.59
CA LEU A 104 -34.75 15.38 38.03
C LEU A 104 -34.41 15.35 39.53
N PHE A 105 -35.16 14.60 40.31
CA PHE A 105 -34.94 14.41 41.75
C PHE A 105 -34.91 15.71 42.56
N GLY A 106 -35.72 16.72 42.19
CA GLY A 106 -35.65 18.07 42.73
C GLY A 106 -35.69 18.14 44.26
N ASP A 107 -36.53 17.37 44.94
CA ASP A 107 -36.64 17.34 46.40
C ASP A 107 -35.39 16.75 47.06
N GLN A 108 -34.84 15.66 46.51
CA GLN A 108 -33.60 15.05 47.01
C GLN A 108 -32.39 15.96 46.79
N VAL A 109 -32.32 16.65 45.64
CA VAL A 109 -31.22 17.58 45.32
C VAL A 109 -31.26 18.81 46.24
N ARG A 110 -32.43 19.32 46.57
CA ARG A 110 -32.59 20.49 47.50
C ARG A 110 -32.17 20.16 48.92
N THR A 111 -32.40 18.95 49.37
CA THR A 111 -32.12 18.54 50.75
C THR A 111 -30.71 17.98 50.93
N TYR A 112 -29.95 17.84 49.86
CA TYR A 112 -28.60 17.24 49.92
C TYR A 112 -27.59 18.21 50.58
N PRO A 113 -26.93 17.80 51.69
CA PRO A 113 -26.21 18.73 52.58
C PRO A 113 -24.94 19.36 52.00
N TYR A 114 -24.41 18.79 50.95
CA TYR A 114 -23.12 19.23 50.37
C TYR A 114 -23.27 19.98 49.05
N LEU A 115 -24.46 20.29 48.59
CA LEU A 115 -24.72 21.04 47.36
C LEU A 115 -25.43 22.35 47.67
N PRO A 116 -24.98 23.49 47.12
CA PRO A 116 -25.89 24.60 46.90
C PRO A 116 -27.00 24.06 45.99
N PRO A 117 -28.30 24.29 46.31
CA PRO A 117 -29.42 23.59 45.69
C PRO A 117 -29.31 23.55 44.16
N GLY A 118 -29.06 22.36 43.62
CA GLY A 118 -29.22 22.01 42.22
C GLY A 118 -28.21 22.54 41.21
N ARG A 119 -27.21 23.33 41.60
CA ARG A 119 -26.37 24.03 40.61
C ARG A 119 -25.12 23.28 40.20
N ILE A 120 -25.00 23.02 38.88
CA ILE A 120 -23.78 22.47 38.24
C ILE A 120 -22.61 23.45 38.44
N ALA A 121 -21.38 22.91 38.60
CA ALA A 121 -20.17 23.73 38.61
C ALA A 121 -19.93 24.40 37.25
N THR A 122 -19.46 25.65 37.24
CA THR A 122 -19.21 26.44 36.02
C THR A 122 -18.29 25.74 35.03
N ASN A 123 -17.23 25.08 35.53
CA ASN A 123 -16.29 24.29 34.71
C ASN A 123 -16.95 23.03 34.10
N SER A 124 -17.88 22.39 34.80
CA SER A 124 -18.67 21.27 34.28
C SER A 124 -19.58 21.69 33.12
N ALA A 125 -20.30 22.82 33.31
CA ALA A 125 -21.16 23.40 32.29
C ALA A 125 -20.36 23.78 31.02
N ALA A 126 -19.22 24.45 31.20
CA ALA A 126 -18.31 24.77 30.11
C ALA A 126 -17.82 23.52 29.37
N CYS A 127 -17.46 22.44 30.08
CA CYS A 127 -17.05 21.18 29.48
C CYS A 127 -18.17 20.53 28.65
N PHE A 128 -19.42 20.54 29.12
CA PHE A 128 -20.56 20.04 28.34
C PHE A 128 -20.79 20.86 27.08
N ALA A 129 -20.71 22.18 27.16
CA ALA A 129 -20.82 23.05 25.98
C ALA A 129 -19.70 22.76 24.95
N LEU A 130 -18.45 22.64 25.40
CA LEU A 130 -17.30 22.30 24.56
C LEU A 130 -17.45 20.91 23.96
N ALA A 131 -17.87 19.91 24.74
CA ALA A 131 -18.06 18.54 24.27
C ALA A 131 -19.21 18.46 23.24
N GLY A 132 -20.35 19.07 23.52
CA GLY A 132 -21.50 19.13 22.61
C GLY A 132 -21.15 19.83 21.30
N PHE A 133 -20.44 20.96 21.37
CA PHE A 133 -19.92 21.66 20.18
C PHE A 133 -18.94 20.78 19.41
N ALA A 134 -17.99 20.14 20.08
CA ALA A 134 -17.02 19.27 19.44
C ALA A 134 -17.68 18.08 18.74
N LEU A 135 -18.61 17.40 19.42
CA LEU A 135 -19.37 16.29 18.85
C LEU A 135 -20.21 16.74 17.64
N LEU A 136 -20.94 17.85 17.73
CA LEU A 136 -21.83 18.35 16.67
C LEU A 136 -21.05 18.75 15.42
N THR A 137 -19.81 19.21 15.56
CA THR A 137 -19.06 19.87 14.50
C THR A 137 -17.89 19.04 13.94
N MET A 138 -17.53 17.89 14.54
CA MET A 138 -16.35 17.12 14.16
C MET A 138 -16.35 16.60 12.70
N ASP A 139 -17.54 16.38 12.11
CA ASP A 139 -17.71 15.84 10.75
C ASP A 139 -18.08 16.90 9.71
N ARG A 140 -18.14 18.17 10.08
CA ARG A 140 -18.51 19.26 9.17
C ARG A 140 -17.46 19.45 8.07
N ARG A 141 -17.91 19.87 6.85
CA ARG A 141 -17.05 20.03 5.67
C ARG A 141 -15.97 21.12 5.81
N SER A 142 -16.28 22.21 6.52
CA SER A 142 -15.36 23.34 6.70
C SER A 142 -14.13 22.96 7.54
N ARG A 143 -12.93 23.29 7.04
CA ARG A 143 -11.65 23.07 7.74
C ARG A 143 -11.59 23.84 9.06
N GLN A 144 -12.06 25.09 9.07
CA GLN A 144 -12.07 25.96 10.25
C GLN A 144 -12.96 25.39 11.36
N VAL A 145 -14.17 24.92 11.01
CA VAL A 145 -15.10 24.32 11.95
C VAL A 145 -14.53 23.05 12.57
N ARG A 146 -13.87 22.20 11.77
CA ARG A 146 -13.20 21.00 12.30
C ARG A 146 -12.01 21.34 13.20
N MET A 147 -11.28 22.42 12.92
CA MET A 147 -10.21 22.89 13.82
C MET A 147 -10.79 23.39 15.15
N ALA A 148 -11.87 24.16 15.12
CA ALA A 148 -12.57 24.61 16.31
C ALA A 148 -13.13 23.44 17.13
N SER A 149 -13.71 22.43 16.48
CA SER A 149 -14.16 21.18 17.12
C SER A 149 -13.05 20.50 17.93
N ARG A 150 -11.85 20.39 17.34
CA ARG A 150 -10.70 19.78 18.02
C ARG A 150 -10.19 20.64 19.18
N ALA A 151 -10.11 21.94 18.96
CA ALA A 151 -9.73 22.88 20.01
C ALA A 151 -10.68 22.77 21.19
N ALA A 152 -11.98 22.67 20.94
CA ALA A 152 -13.00 22.48 21.99
C ALA A 152 -12.81 21.13 22.73
N GLY A 153 -12.55 20.02 22.01
CA GLY A 153 -12.26 18.74 22.65
C GLY A 153 -10.99 18.78 23.51
N MET A 154 -9.92 19.44 23.02
CA MET A 154 -8.68 19.63 23.80
C MET A 154 -8.87 20.57 25.01
N ALA A 155 -9.65 21.61 24.85
CA ALA A 155 -9.98 22.50 25.96
C ALA A 155 -10.79 21.78 27.07
N GLY A 156 -11.78 20.96 26.67
CA GLY A 156 -12.52 20.11 27.61
C GLY A 156 -11.58 19.11 28.33
N LEU A 157 -10.61 18.51 27.60
CA LEU A 157 -9.60 17.64 28.19
C LEU A 157 -8.74 18.39 29.23
N ALA A 158 -8.29 19.59 28.90
CA ALA A 158 -7.47 20.41 29.80
C ALA A 158 -8.22 20.76 31.08
N VAL A 159 -9.49 21.17 30.98
CA VAL A 159 -10.33 21.50 32.17
C VAL A 159 -10.58 20.25 33.03
N GLY A 160 -10.87 19.10 32.41
CA GLY A 160 -11.07 17.84 33.14
C GLY A 160 -9.80 17.37 33.86
N LEU A 161 -8.65 17.42 33.18
CA LEU A 161 -7.34 17.09 33.78
C LEU A 161 -6.98 18.07 34.93
N LEU A 162 -7.22 19.38 34.75
CA LEU A 162 -6.97 20.36 35.77
C LEU A 162 -7.79 20.07 37.05
N ALA A 163 -9.06 19.67 36.90
CA ALA A 163 -9.89 19.27 38.02
C ALA A 163 -9.35 17.99 38.72
N LEU A 164 -8.92 16.98 37.95
CA LEU A 164 -8.32 15.76 38.52
C LEU A 164 -7.01 16.05 39.27
N ILE A 165 -6.15 16.91 38.72
CA ILE A 165 -4.93 17.38 39.39
C ILE A 165 -5.30 18.13 40.67
N GLY A 166 -6.38 18.96 40.66
CA GLY A 166 -6.89 19.66 41.83
C GLY A 166 -7.28 18.70 42.94
N TYR A 167 -7.95 17.60 42.62
CA TYR A 167 -8.28 16.55 43.59
C TYR A 167 -7.03 15.84 44.12
N LEU A 168 -6.08 15.49 43.20
CA LEU A 168 -4.83 14.85 43.59
C LEU A 168 -4.00 15.70 44.53
N TYR A 169 -4.00 17.02 44.35
CA TYR A 169 -3.22 17.97 45.12
C TYR A 169 -3.98 18.53 46.32
N GLY A 170 -5.26 18.19 46.51
CA GLY A 170 -6.11 18.76 47.55
C GLY A 170 -6.39 20.26 47.35
N THR A 171 -6.23 20.78 46.14
CA THR A 171 -6.25 22.23 45.82
C THR A 171 -7.58 22.62 45.22
N ARG A 172 -8.51 23.07 46.08
CA ARG A 172 -9.89 23.41 45.73
C ARG A 172 -10.04 24.38 44.54
N PRO A 173 -9.22 25.45 44.37
CA PRO A 173 -9.36 26.37 43.22
C PRO A 173 -9.22 25.74 41.85
N LEU A 174 -8.58 24.56 41.70
CA LEU A 174 -8.39 23.89 40.42
C LEU A 174 -9.64 23.14 39.93
N TYR A 175 -10.52 22.69 40.83
CA TYR A 175 -11.78 22.02 40.49
C TYR A 175 -13.04 22.82 40.85
N ALA A 176 -12.88 23.98 41.51
CA ALA A 176 -13.95 24.89 41.88
C ALA A 176 -13.59 26.34 41.53
N ILE A 177 -14.04 26.79 40.35
CA ILE A 177 -13.85 28.19 39.90
C ILE A 177 -14.69 29.14 40.80
N ASP A 178 -15.82 28.66 41.24
CA ASP A 178 -16.74 29.40 42.12
C ASP A 178 -16.65 28.85 43.55
N LYS A 179 -16.72 29.76 44.56
CA LYS A 179 -16.69 29.39 45.97
C LYS A 179 -17.83 28.46 46.40
N ALA A 180 -18.94 28.48 45.64
CA ALA A 180 -20.18 27.77 46.01
C ALA A 180 -20.26 26.35 45.42
N ALA A 181 -19.69 26.06 44.25
CA ALA A 181 -19.80 24.74 43.62
C ALA A 181 -18.51 24.33 42.87
N GLY A 182 -17.97 23.17 43.23
CA GLY A 182 -16.85 22.52 42.51
C GLY A 182 -17.32 21.40 41.62
N MET A 183 -16.49 21.05 40.62
CA MET A 183 -16.71 19.87 39.77
C MET A 183 -16.54 18.61 40.61
N ALA A 184 -17.51 17.73 40.66
CA ALA A 184 -17.42 16.46 41.37
C ALA A 184 -16.32 15.56 40.76
N LEU A 185 -15.70 14.68 41.56
CA LEU A 185 -14.63 13.81 41.12
C LEU A 185 -15.08 12.89 39.95
N LEU A 186 -16.26 12.28 40.07
CA LEU A 186 -16.85 11.49 38.97
C LEU A 186 -17.09 12.32 37.71
N THR A 187 -17.50 13.59 37.89
CA THR A 187 -17.67 14.52 36.76
C THR A 187 -16.32 14.83 36.10
N ALA A 188 -15.26 15.04 36.88
CA ALA A 188 -13.91 15.27 36.33
C ALA A 188 -13.38 14.05 35.55
N ILE A 189 -13.57 12.84 36.08
CA ILE A 189 -13.25 11.58 35.42
C ILE A 189 -14.04 11.44 34.11
N GLY A 190 -15.37 11.63 34.17
CA GLY A 190 -16.26 11.53 33.02
C GLY A 190 -15.93 12.54 31.92
N MET A 191 -15.65 13.80 32.26
CA MET A 191 -15.27 14.85 31.29
C MET A 191 -13.92 14.59 30.66
N THR A 192 -12.94 14.15 31.43
CA THR A 192 -11.62 13.76 30.92
C THR A 192 -11.74 12.59 29.94
N THR A 193 -12.48 11.55 30.31
CA THR A 193 -12.73 10.37 29.49
C THR A 193 -13.49 10.72 28.22
N LEU A 194 -14.54 11.55 28.31
CA LEU A 194 -15.32 12.01 27.16
C LEU A 194 -14.43 12.78 26.17
N SER A 195 -13.63 13.72 26.70
CA SER A 195 -12.73 14.54 25.89
C SER A 195 -11.65 13.70 25.21
N ILE A 196 -11.06 12.69 25.88
CA ILE A 196 -10.17 11.70 25.27
C ILE A 196 -10.89 10.99 24.12
N GLY A 197 -12.10 10.51 24.34
CA GLY A 197 -12.90 9.85 23.31
C GLY A 197 -13.16 10.73 22.08
N ILE A 198 -13.54 11.99 22.29
CA ILE A 198 -13.76 12.99 21.21
C ILE A 198 -12.48 13.22 20.42
N VAL A 199 -11.37 13.37 21.09
CA VAL A 199 -10.05 13.63 20.49
C VAL A 199 -9.59 12.43 19.66
N PHE A 200 -9.81 11.20 20.11
CA PHE A 200 -9.45 9.97 19.42
C PHE A 200 -10.49 9.52 18.36
N ALA A 201 -11.68 10.08 18.32
CA ALA A 201 -12.71 9.70 17.33
C ALA A 201 -12.29 10.00 15.88
N ARG A 202 -11.37 10.94 15.63
CA ARG A 202 -10.89 11.31 14.29
C ARG A 202 -9.35 11.34 14.20
N PRO A 203 -8.67 10.19 14.22
CA PRO A 203 -7.21 10.08 14.40
C PRO A 203 -6.37 10.55 13.21
N ARG A 204 -6.95 10.63 12.00
CA ARG A 204 -6.21 10.98 10.77
C ARG A 204 -5.81 12.45 10.65
N ARG A 205 -6.19 13.33 11.59
CA ARG A 205 -6.07 14.78 11.44
C ARG A 205 -5.63 15.43 12.75
N GLY A 206 -4.59 16.30 12.69
CA GLY A 206 -4.10 17.08 13.83
C GLY A 206 -3.06 16.35 14.68
N ALA A 207 -2.82 16.82 15.92
CA ALA A 207 -1.78 16.30 16.82
C ALA A 207 -1.89 14.80 17.11
N ILE A 208 -3.11 14.23 17.05
CA ILE A 208 -3.32 12.80 17.26
C ILE A 208 -2.84 11.95 16.09
N SER A 209 -2.76 12.49 14.88
CA SER A 209 -2.11 11.76 13.78
C SER A 209 -0.66 11.41 14.11
N LEU A 210 0.02 12.24 14.90
CA LEU A 210 1.37 11.97 15.41
C LEU A 210 1.36 10.82 16.42
N VAL A 211 0.36 10.75 17.30
CA VAL A 211 0.25 9.63 18.28
C VAL A 211 -0.02 8.30 17.60
N VAL A 212 -0.76 8.34 16.50
CA VAL A 212 -1.26 7.17 15.78
C VAL A 212 -0.35 6.79 14.59
N SER A 213 0.65 7.63 14.24
CA SER A 213 1.60 7.31 13.18
C SER A 213 2.54 6.16 13.57
N ASP A 214 2.89 5.33 12.57
CA ASP A 214 3.85 4.23 12.75
C ASP A 214 5.30 4.67 12.43
N ASP A 215 5.52 5.97 12.27
CA ASP A 215 6.84 6.57 12.09
C ASP A 215 7.60 6.76 13.41
N ALA A 216 8.86 7.17 13.30
CA ALA A 216 9.72 7.43 14.44
C ALA A 216 9.16 8.54 15.36
N GLY A 217 8.43 9.52 14.78
CA GLY A 217 7.76 10.58 15.51
C GLY A 217 6.63 10.06 16.38
N GLY A 218 5.78 9.15 15.84
CA GLY A 218 4.70 8.52 16.58
C GLY A 218 5.18 7.63 17.72
N LEU A 219 6.28 6.90 17.49
CA LEU A 219 6.89 6.08 18.53
C LEU A 219 7.37 6.94 19.71
N LEU A 220 8.05 8.04 19.41
CA LEU A 220 8.53 9.00 20.41
C LEU A 220 7.37 9.63 21.17
N PHE A 221 6.35 10.08 20.48
CA PHE A 221 5.21 10.74 21.09
C PHE A 221 4.49 9.81 22.08
N ARG A 222 4.30 8.52 21.72
CA ARG A 222 3.69 7.50 22.59
C ARG A 222 4.52 7.18 23.83
N GLN A 223 5.84 7.31 23.75
CA GLN A 223 6.73 7.00 24.90
C GLN A 223 7.00 8.22 25.78
N VAL A 224 7.22 9.38 25.16
CA VAL A 224 7.70 10.58 25.88
C VAL A 224 6.57 11.36 26.52
N LEU A 225 5.43 11.56 25.79
CA LEU A 225 4.35 12.39 26.30
C LEU A 225 3.72 11.84 27.59
N PRO A 226 3.33 10.56 27.70
CA PRO A 226 2.77 10.03 28.95
C PRO A 226 3.78 10.11 30.11
N ALA A 227 5.04 9.80 29.85
CA ALA A 227 6.08 9.88 30.85
C ALA A 227 6.27 11.32 31.35
N ALA A 228 6.34 12.29 30.44
CA ALA A 228 6.48 13.71 30.80
C ALA A 228 5.32 14.18 31.68
N VAL A 229 4.07 13.85 31.29
CA VAL A 229 2.88 14.25 32.07
C VAL A 229 2.87 13.58 33.44
N ILE A 230 3.06 12.26 33.51
CA ILE A 230 3.01 11.50 34.76
C ILE A 230 4.10 11.98 35.73
N ILE A 231 5.33 12.15 35.24
CA ILE A 231 6.45 12.57 36.10
C ILE A 231 6.23 13.99 36.62
N THR A 232 5.77 14.92 35.78
CA THR A 232 5.52 16.31 36.22
C THR A 232 4.40 16.38 37.23
N VAL A 233 3.31 15.64 37.05
CA VAL A 233 2.21 15.57 38.01
C VAL A 233 2.66 14.94 39.32
N PHE A 234 3.46 13.85 39.25
CA PHE A 234 4.02 13.21 40.43
C PHE A 234 4.96 14.14 41.22
N LEU A 235 5.84 14.84 40.52
CA LEU A 235 6.75 15.80 41.17
C LEU A 235 6.00 16.94 41.83
N GLY A 236 4.92 17.44 41.23
CA GLY A 236 4.05 18.45 41.84
C GLY A 236 3.34 17.94 43.08
N TRP A 237 2.84 16.69 43.05
CA TRP A 237 2.24 16.06 44.23
C TRP A 237 3.27 15.85 45.35
N LEU A 238 4.47 15.37 45.02
CA LEU A 238 5.55 15.15 45.95
C LEU A 238 5.95 16.48 46.64
N TRP A 239 6.07 17.56 45.87
CA TRP A 239 6.40 18.87 46.39
C TRP A 239 5.35 19.35 47.40
N ILE A 240 4.04 19.21 47.12
CA ILE A 240 2.97 19.59 48.02
C ILE A 240 3.07 18.79 49.32
N ARG A 241 3.30 17.48 49.25
CA ARG A 241 3.46 16.62 50.42
C ARG A 241 4.66 17.01 51.29
N MET A 242 5.83 17.27 50.67
CA MET A 242 7.01 17.70 51.37
C MET A 242 6.82 19.07 52.08
N ARG A 243 6.05 19.96 51.47
CA ARG A 243 5.72 21.25 52.05
C ARG A 243 4.76 21.10 53.25
N ASP A 244 3.72 20.27 53.12
CA ASP A 244 2.70 20.08 54.14
C ASP A 244 3.28 19.40 55.40
N GLU A 245 4.34 18.61 55.25
CA GLU A 245 5.12 17.99 56.32
C GLU A 245 6.29 18.86 56.80
N GLU A 246 6.36 20.13 56.38
CA GLU A 246 7.40 21.12 56.75
C GLU A 246 8.85 20.66 56.46
N LEU A 247 9.02 19.66 55.60
CA LEU A 247 10.35 19.11 55.27
C LEU A 247 11.19 20.07 54.40
N VAL A 248 10.53 21.01 53.69
CA VAL A 248 11.21 21.93 52.78
C VAL A 248 10.58 23.30 52.87
N SER A 249 11.38 24.37 52.92
CA SER A 249 10.88 25.74 52.84
C SER A 249 10.14 25.97 51.50
N ARG A 250 9.20 26.90 51.50
CA ARG A 250 8.40 27.22 50.32
C ARG A 250 9.27 27.56 49.10
N GLU A 251 10.31 28.34 49.29
CA GLU A 251 11.21 28.79 48.24
C GLU A 251 12.11 27.64 47.74
N GLY A 252 12.69 26.85 48.68
CA GLY A 252 13.51 25.69 48.34
C GLY A 252 12.73 24.59 47.62
N GLY A 253 11.47 24.36 48.01
CA GLY A 253 10.61 23.38 47.34
C GLY A 253 10.24 23.76 45.90
N VAL A 254 9.98 25.06 45.64
CA VAL A 254 9.78 25.52 44.26
C VAL A 254 11.04 25.36 43.41
N ALA A 255 12.18 25.73 43.94
CA ALA A 255 13.45 25.56 43.24
C ALA A 255 13.75 24.09 42.91
N LEU A 256 13.52 23.19 43.88
CA LEU A 256 13.70 21.73 43.67
C LEU A 256 12.71 21.18 42.62
N PHE A 257 11.43 21.57 42.67
CA PHE A 257 10.41 21.19 41.70
C PHE A 257 10.82 21.62 40.27
N VAL A 258 11.24 22.89 40.12
CA VAL A 258 11.70 23.40 38.81
C VAL A 258 12.92 22.64 38.32
N LEU A 259 13.94 22.42 39.18
CA LEU A 259 15.14 21.68 38.83
C LEU A 259 14.84 20.26 38.36
N LEU A 260 14.03 19.52 39.12
CA LEU A 260 13.63 18.14 38.78
C LEU A 260 12.78 18.09 37.50
N THR A 261 11.90 19.05 37.28
CA THR A 261 11.08 19.15 36.08
C THR A 261 11.95 19.40 34.85
N VAL A 262 12.86 20.39 34.92
CA VAL A 262 13.80 20.71 33.85
C VAL A 262 14.73 19.52 33.58
N GLY A 263 15.26 18.89 34.61
CA GLY A 263 16.10 17.68 34.48
C GLY A 263 15.34 16.53 33.80
N THR A 264 14.10 16.31 34.17
CA THR A 264 13.25 15.29 33.54
C THR A 264 12.99 15.58 32.07
N ILE A 265 12.64 16.82 31.73
CA ILE A 265 12.39 17.22 30.34
C ILE A 265 13.69 17.04 29.52
N LEU A 266 14.83 17.50 30.05
CA LEU A 266 16.12 17.35 29.39
C LEU A 266 16.48 15.87 29.17
N GLY A 267 16.28 15.02 30.19
CA GLY A 267 16.50 13.57 30.07
C GLY A 267 15.61 12.92 29.01
N LEU A 268 14.32 13.31 28.94
CA LEU A 268 13.39 12.84 27.92
C LEU A 268 13.78 13.29 26.51
N VAL A 269 14.25 14.54 26.35
CA VAL A 269 14.75 15.07 25.07
C VAL A 269 16.00 14.33 24.61
N ILE A 270 16.98 14.12 25.51
CA ILE A 270 18.19 13.36 25.21
C ILE A 270 17.86 11.92 24.81
N ARG A 271 17.00 11.25 25.59
CA ARG A 271 16.54 9.88 25.27
C ARG A 271 15.87 9.82 23.90
N SER A 272 15.02 10.80 23.57
CA SER A 272 14.35 10.91 22.28
C SER A 272 15.35 11.07 21.13
N ALA A 273 16.33 11.94 21.29
CA ALA A 273 17.39 12.15 20.31
C ALA A 273 18.22 10.89 20.07
N LEU A 274 18.54 10.14 21.14
CA LEU A 274 19.28 8.88 21.04
C LEU A 274 18.47 7.78 20.32
N LEU A 275 17.17 7.69 20.59
CA LEU A 275 16.27 6.76 19.91
C LEU A 275 16.16 7.08 18.41
N LEU A 276 15.96 8.35 18.05
CA LEU A 276 15.94 8.80 16.65
C LEU A 276 17.23 8.43 15.92
N ARG A 277 18.39 8.71 16.52
CA ARG A 277 19.68 8.35 15.93
C ARG A 277 19.82 6.83 15.70
N ARG A 278 19.28 5.98 16.58
CA ARG A 278 19.31 4.52 16.39
C ARG A 278 18.43 4.10 15.20
N VAL A 279 17.23 4.65 15.08
CA VAL A 279 16.30 4.36 13.98
C VAL A 279 16.89 4.81 12.64
N ASP A 280 17.46 6.03 12.58
CA ASP A 280 18.09 6.56 11.37
C ASP A 280 19.31 5.75 10.94
N ARG A 281 20.15 5.33 11.90
CA ARG A 281 21.30 4.46 11.59
C ARG A 281 20.86 3.11 11.03
N ALA A 282 19.85 2.48 11.62
CA ALA A 282 19.33 1.21 11.14
C ALA A 282 18.74 1.35 9.72
N ARG A 283 17.98 2.42 9.46
CA ARG A 283 17.40 2.72 8.15
C ARG A 283 18.49 2.95 7.09
N ASN A 284 19.49 3.76 7.42
CA ASN A 284 20.59 4.06 6.50
C ASN A 284 21.45 2.81 6.21
N ALA A 285 21.66 1.94 7.21
CA ALA A 285 22.34 0.67 7.00
C ALA A 285 21.56 -0.28 6.07
N HIS A 286 20.24 -0.32 6.20
CA HIS A 286 19.36 -1.11 5.32
C HIS A 286 19.40 -0.58 3.88
N PHE A 287 19.27 0.73 3.71
CA PHE A 287 19.32 1.37 2.40
C PHE A 287 20.67 1.15 1.69
N ARG A 288 21.79 1.26 2.42
CA ARG A 288 23.13 0.98 1.86
C ARG A 288 23.24 -0.47 1.38
N ARG A 289 22.80 -1.44 2.18
CA ARG A 289 22.82 -2.86 1.77
C ARG A 289 22.01 -3.14 0.51
N GLU A 290 20.85 -2.50 0.37
CA GLU A 290 20.00 -2.62 -0.80
C GLU A 290 20.67 -2.04 -2.05
N VAL A 291 21.30 -0.86 -1.93
CA VAL A 291 22.07 -0.24 -3.01
C VAL A 291 23.27 -1.09 -3.42
N ASP A 292 24.05 -1.58 -2.43
CA ASP A 292 25.22 -2.43 -2.68
C ASP A 292 24.81 -3.75 -3.37
N ALA A 293 23.74 -4.39 -2.90
CA ALA A 293 23.21 -5.62 -3.51
C ALA A 293 22.76 -5.40 -4.95
N ARG A 294 22.09 -4.27 -5.22
CA ARG A 294 21.67 -3.90 -6.56
C ARG A 294 22.87 -3.64 -7.49
N GLN A 295 23.87 -2.92 -7.02
CA GLN A 295 25.08 -2.66 -7.81
C GLN A 295 25.84 -3.95 -8.14
N LEU A 296 25.95 -4.89 -7.19
CA LEU A 296 26.56 -6.20 -7.43
C LEU A 296 25.77 -7.00 -8.46
N ALA A 297 24.45 -7.01 -8.40
CA ALA A 297 23.60 -7.68 -9.37
C ALA A 297 23.75 -7.07 -10.78
N GLU A 298 23.78 -5.75 -10.89
CA GLU A 298 23.98 -5.04 -12.15
C GLU A 298 25.38 -5.32 -12.74
N GLN A 299 26.43 -5.35 -11.91
CA GLN A 299 27.79 -5.70 -12.35
C GLN A 299 27.87 -7.16 -12.85
N ALA A 300 27.31 -8.10 -12.08
CA ALA A 300 27.28 -9.51 -12.51
C ALA A 300 26.54 -9.69 -13.84
N SER A 301 25.44 -8.95 -14.02
CA SER A 301 24.67 -8.93 -15.25
C SER A 301 25.49 -8.41 -16.44
N ARG A 302 26.18 -7.28 -16.29
CA ARG A 302 27.06 -6.73 -17.35
C ARG A 302 28.17 -7.69 -17.73
N VAL A 303 28.88 -8.25 -16.74
CA VAL A 303 29.95 -9.23 -17.00
C VAL A 303 29.42 -10.44 -17.78
N LYS A 304 28.23 -10.95 -17.44
CA LYS A 304 27.59 -12.04 -18.17
C LYS A 304 27.30 -11.68 -19.64
N THR A 305 26.81 -10.46 -19.88
CA THR A 305 26.49 -9.98 -21.24
C THR A 305 27.76 -9.82 -22.09
N ASP A 306 28.79 -9.18 -21.52
CA ASP A 306 30.06 -8.94 -22.20
C ASP A 306 30.77 -10.29 -22.52
N PHE A 307 30.73 -11.24 -21.58
CA PHE A 307 31.25 -12.58 -21.77
C PHE A 307 30.57 -13.29 -22.94
N LEU A 308 29.23 -13.27 -22.96
CA LEU A 308 28.48 -13.92 -24.05
C LEU A 308 28.73 -13.25 -25.40
N ALA A 309 28.84 -11.92 -25.44
CA ALA A 309 29.15 -11.19 -26.67
C ALA A 309 30.54 -11.54 -27.22
N THR A 310 31.55 -11.60 -26.35
CA THR A 310 32.92 -11.98 -26.70
C THR A 310 32.98 -13.43 -27.16
N MET A 311 32.39 -14.36 -26.41
CA MET A 311 32.37 -15.79 -26.77
C MET A 311 31.71 -16.06 -28.12
N SER A 312 30.63 -15.30 -28.44
CA SER A 312 30.03 -15.44 -29.76
C SER A 312 30.98 -15.08 -30.90
N HIS A 313 31.68 -13.95 -30.76
CA HIS A 313 32.63 -13.53 -31.77
C HIS A 313 33.75 -14.59 -31.95
N GLU A 314 34.28 -15.08 -30.81
CA GLU A 314 35.33 -16.10 -30.81
C GLU A 314 34.87 -17.48 -31.36
N LEU A 315 33.59 -17.81 -31.22
CA LEU A 315 33.01 -19.03 -31.80
C LEU A 315 32.60 -18.88 -33.26
N ARG A 316 32.13 -17.69 -33.67
CA ARG A 316 31.74 -17.44 -35.07
C ARG A 316 32.91 -17.55 -36.06
N THR A 317 34.07 -17.04 -35.66
CA THR A 317 35.26 -17.00 -36.52
C THR A 317 35.74 -18.40 -36.98
N PRO A 318 36.03 -19.37 -36.09
CA PRO A 318 36.41 -20.72 -36.50
C PRO A 318 35.26 -21.45 -37.22
N LEU A 319 34.02 -21.18 -36.88
CA LEU A 319 32.87 -21.82 -37.48
C LEU A 319 32.67 -21.36 -38.94
N ASN A 320 32.83 -20.06 -39.20
CA ASN A 320 32.84 -19.52 -40.57
C ASN A 320 33.99 -20.09 -41.41
N ALA A 321 35.17 -20.32 -40.80
CA ALA A 321 36.27 -20.99 -41.47
C ALA A 321 35.94 -22.44 -41.83
N ILE A 322 35.31 -23.20 -40.92
CA ILE A 322 34.84 -24.58 -41.18
C ILE A 322 33.83 -24.59 -42.34
N ILE A 323 32.86 -23.69 -42.33
CA ILE A 323 31.86 -23.55 -43.39
C ILE A 323 32.55 -23.18 -44.72
N GLY A 324 33.46 -22.21 -44.70
CA GLY A 324 34.19 -21.75 -45.89
C GLY A 324 35.04 -22.85 -46.53
N TYR A 325 35.84 -23.55 -45.72
CA TYR A 325 36.65 -24.68 -46.25
C TYR A 325 35.79 -25.86 -46.73
N SER A 326 34.69 -26.15 -46.07
CA SER A 326 33.74 -27.17 -46.50
C SER A 326 33.13 -26.84 -47.87
N ASN A 327 32.75 -25.56 -48.07
CA ASN A 327 32.25 -25.10 -49.38
C ASN A 327 33.33 -25.21 -50.48
N LEU A 328 34.55 -24.74 -50.23
CA LEU A 328 35.65 -24.84 -51.19
C LEU A 328 35.92 -26.31 -51.64
N LEU A 329 35.94 -27.23 -50.67
CA LEU A 329 36.09 -28.64 -50.92
C LEU A 329 34.90 -29.27 -51.69
N MET A 330 33.66 -28.77 -51.39
CA MET A 330 32.47 -29.19 -52.14
C MET A 330 32.49 -28.68 -53.58
N ASP A 331 33.00 -27.46 -53.80
CA ASP A 331 33.18 -26.84 -55.13
C ASP A 331 34.38 -27.45 -55.91
N GLY A 332 35.08 -28.42 -55.32
CA GLY A 332 36.21 -29.12 -55.99
C GLY A 332 37.51 -28.33 -55.98
N ILE A 333 37.76 -27.48 -55.03
CA ILE A 333 38.98 -26.68 -54.90
C ILE A 333 39.79 -27.19 -53.70
N PRO A 334 41.04 -27.58 -53.80
CA PRO A 334 41.87 -27.59 -55.03
C PRO A 334 41.62 -28.77 -55.98
N GLU A 335 40.95 -29.84 -55.54
CA GLU A 335 40.68 -31.03 -56.33
C GLU A 335 39.25 -31.53 -56.21
N PRO A 336 38.62 -32.13 -57.24
CA PRO A 336 37.26 -32.65 -57.16
C PRO A 336 37.07 -33.68 -56.05
N SER A 337 36.09 -33.48 -55.19
CA SER A 337 35.75 -34.38 -54.11
C SER A 337 34.98 -35.61 -54.59
N THR A 338 35.27 -36.77 -54.05
CA THR A 338 34.47 -37.98 -54.30
C THR A 338 33.09 -37.86 -53.71
N ARG A 339 32.10 -38.61 -54.25
CA ARG A 339 30.70 -38.57 -53.73
C ARG A 339 30.62 -38.83 -52.24
N GLY A 340 31.39 -39.74 -51.66
CA GLY A 340 31.44 -40.03 -50.26
C GLY A 340 32.08 -38.91 -49.42
N GLN A 341 33.01 -38.14 -50.01
CA GLN A 341 33.56 -36.94 -49.38
C GLN A 341 32.56 -35.80 -49.41
N GLN A 342 31.85 -35.58 -50.50
CA GLN A 342 30.80 -34.58 -50.62
C GLN A 342 29.67 -34.80 -49.60
N GLU A 343 29.22 -36.02 -49.36
CA GLU A 343 28.23 -36.36 -48.35
C GLU A 343 28.71 -36.02 -46.91
N LYS A 344 29.99 -36.27 -46.61
CA LYS A 344 30.59 -35.92 -45.30
C LYS A 344 30.74 -34.41 -45.14
N LEU A 345 31.19 -33.71 -46.17
CA LEU A 345 31.32 -32.26 -46.21
C LEU A 345 29.95 -31.58 -46.00
N GLN A 346 28.92 -32.07 -46.67
CA GLN A 346 27.55 -31.59 -46.49
C GLN A 346 27.08 -31.74 -45.05
N ARG A 347 27.38 -32.87 -44.39
CA ARG A 347 27.05 -33.08 -42.98
C ARG A 347 27.80 -32.12 -42.05
N ILE A 348 29.10 -31.87 -42.31
CA ILE A 348 29.91 -30.91 -41.54
C ILE A 348 29.34 -29.51 -41.70
N MET A 349 29.00 -29.09 -42.90
CA MET A 349 28.44 -27.78 -43.20
C MET A 349 27.09 -27.56 -42.50
N VAL A 350 26.18 -28.53 -42.57
CA VAL A 350 24.88 -28.47 -41.88
C VAL A 350 25.07 -28.37 -40.37
N SER A 351 26.01 -29.13 -39.79
CA SER A 351 26.29 -29.07 -38.34
C SER A 351 26.91 -27.75 -37.96
N ALA A 352 27.81 -27.19 -38.75
CA ALA A 352 28.44 -25.90 -38.50
C ALA A 352 27.43 -24.73 -38.59
N GLN A 353 26.57 -24.74 -39.61
CA GLN A 353 25.48 -23.75 -39.75
C GLN A 353 24.49 -23.82 -38.59
N HIS A 354 24.17 -25.04 -38.15
CA HIS A 354 23.29 -25.24 -37.00
C HIS A 354 23.91 -24.68 -35.71
N LEU A 355 25.20 -24.90 -35.47
CA LEU A 355 25.90 -24.36 -34.30
C LEU A 355 25.97 -22.83 -34.34
N LEU A 356 26.19 -22.25 -35.53
CA LEU A 356 26.17 -20.79 -35.70
C LEU A 356 24.81 -20.19 -35.33
N SER A 357 23.71 -20.80 -35.80
CA SER A 357 22.35 -20.37 -35.47
C SER A 357 22.08 -20.46 -33.95
N LEU A 358 22.52 -21.53 -33.29
CA LEU A 358 22.41 -21.67 -31.84
C LEU A 358 23.09 -20.54 -31.08
N ILE A 359 24.32 -20.21 -31.47
CA ILE A 359 25.10 -19.14 -30.87
C ILE A 359 24.37 -17.78 -31.05
N GLU A 360 23.84 -17.52 -32.23
CA GLU A 360 23.11 -16.28 -32.54
C GLU A 360 21.79 -16.19 -31.77
N ASP A 361 21.07 -17.30 -31.63
CA ASP A 361 19.83 -17.37 -30.86
C ASP A 361 20.08 -17.09 -29.36
N VAL A 362 21.11 -17.72 -28.75
CA VAL A 362 21.48 -17.50 -27.34
C VAL A 362 21.88 -16.06 -27.09
N LEU A 363 22.63 -15.46 -28.01
CA LEU A 363 23.03 -14.06 -27.88
C LEU A 363 21.89 -13.11 -28.03
N SER A 364 20.99 -13.33 -28.98
CA SER A 364 19.81 -12.54 -29.18
C SER A 364 18.96 -12.57 -27.92
N LEU A 365 18.73 -13.75 -27.35
CA LEU A 365 17.98 -13.88 -26.09
C LEU A 365 18.67 -13.14 -24.95
N SER A 366 20.00 -13.29 -24.80
CA SER A 366 20.76 -12.60 -23.75
C SER A 366 20.71 -11.06 -23.89
N ARG A 367 20.88 -10.51 -25.10
CA ARG A 367 20.80 -9.07 -25.33
C ARG A 367 19.42 -8.50 -25.06
N LEU A 368 18.38 -9.28 -25.34
CA LEU A 368 17.00 -8.89 -25.12
C LEU A 368 16.63 -8.91 -23.63
N GLU A 369 17.09 -9.90 -22.85
CA GLU A 369 16.88 -9.94 -21.39
C GLU A 369 17.44 -8.71 -20.67
N PHE A 370 18.47 -8.09 -21.23
CA PHE A 370 19.13 -6.92 -20.64
C PHE A 370 18.73 -5.57 -21.24
N GLY A 371 17.72 -5.53 -22.13
CA GLY A 371 17.23 -4.28 -22.73
C GLY A 371 18.27 -3.54 -23.57
N ALA A 372 19.30 -4.26 -24.07
CA ALA A 372 20.45 -3.64 -24.73
C ALA A 372 20.18 -3.24 -26.20
N GLU A 373 19.07 -3.63 -26.79
CA GLU A 373 18.73 -3.31 -28.18
C GLU A 373 17.50 -2.37 -28.23
N ALA A 374 17.70 -1.16 -28.77
CA ALA A 374 16.63 -0.22 -29.04
C ALA A 374 15.72 -0.73 -30.18
N ILE A 375 14.42 -0.54 -30.05
CA ILE A 375 13.43 -0.81 -31.10
C ILE A 375 13.50 0.35 -32.10
N VAL A 376 13.63 0.05 -33.37
CA VAL A 376 13.60 1.01 -34.48
C VAL A 376 12.22 0.99 -35.10
N VAL A 377 11.36 1.93 -34.68
CA VAL A 377 9.99 2.02 -35.20
C VAL A 377 10.00 2.74 -36.54
N GLU A 378 9.45 2.07 -37.57
CA GLU A 378 9.31 2.60 -38.91
C GLU A 378 7.95 2.22 -39.51
N ASP A 379 7.56 2.86 -40.59
CA ASP A 379 6.33 2.54 -41.33
C ASP A 379 6.58 1.31 -42.21
N VAL A 380 5.93 0.20 -41.89
CA VAL A 380 6.18 -1.12 -42.46
C VAL A 380 4.94 -1.60 -43.22
N ALA A 381 5.12 -1.96 -44.48
CA ALA A 381 4.10 -2.66 -45.27
C ALA A 381 4.05 -4.15 -44.84
N ALA A 382 3.03 -4.52 -44.08
CA ALA A 382 2.88 -5.86 -43.49
C ALA A 382 2.95 -6.98 -44.55
N VAL A 383 2.28 -6.77 -45.69
CA VAL A 383 2.24 -7.74 -46.81
C VAL A 383 3.60 -7.88 -47.48
N ALA A 384 4.39 -6.81 -47.58
CA ALA A 384 5.72 -6.87 -48.15
C ALA A 384 6.67 -7.73 -47.30
N VAL A 385 6.67 -7.52 -45.96
CA VAL A 385 7.48 -8.35 -45.05
C VAL A 385 7.07 -9.83 -45.14
N ALA A 386 5.77 -10.13 -45.20
CA ALA A 386 5.29 -11.50 -45.34
C ALA A 386 5.75 -12.16 -46.63
N ARG A 387 5.68 -11.43 -47.75
CA ARG A 387 6.20 -11.94 -49.07
C ARG A 387 7.69 -12.21 -49.01
N ASP A 388 8.48 -11.32 -48.44
CA ASP A 388 9.93 -11.50 -48.27
C ASP A 388 10.23 -12.77 -47.46
N VAL A 389 9.49 -13.00 -46.36
CA VAL A 389 9.62 -14.18 -45.51
C VAL A 389 9.30 -15.45 -46.29
N LEU A 390 8.19 -15.46 -47.03
CA LEU A 390 7.80 -16.63 -47.84
C LEU A 390 8.77 -16.92 -48.95
N ALA A 391 9.33 -15.92 -49.64
CA ALA A 391 10.34 -16.09 -50.66
C ALA A 391 11.62 -16.77 -50.13
N ILE A 392 12.01 -16.48 -48.88
CA ILE A 392 13.13 -17.13 -48.21
C ILE A 392 12.85 -18.61 -47.91
N VAL A 393 11.61 -18.93 -47.52
CA VAL A 393 11.25 -20.29 -47.06
C VAL A 393 10.76 -21.19 -48.21
N GLU A 394 10.31 -20.63 -49.34
CA GLU A 394 9.75 -21.33 -50.48
C GLU A 394 10.66 -22.45 -51.02
N PRO A 395 11.99 -22.29 -51.18
CA PRO A 395 12.86 -23.37 -51.64
C PRO A 395 12.85 -24.58 -50.69
N LEU A 396 12.79 -24.34 -49.37
CA LEU A 396 12.74 -25.39 -48.34
C LEU A 396 11.40 -26.14 -48.36
N ALA A 397 10.32 -25.41 -48.57
CA ALA A 397 8.96 -25.96 -48.67
C ALA A 397 8.82 -26.79 -49.97
N THR A 398 9.33 -26.29 -51.11
CA THR A 398 9.33 -26.98 -52.40
C THR A 398 10.11 -28.28 -52.32
N ALA A 399 11.29 -28.31 -51.69
CA ALA A 399 12.08 -29.50 -51.46
C ALA A 399 11.33 -30.60 -50.69
N LYS A 400 10.33 -30.21 -49.88
CA LYS A 400 9.45 -31.12 -49.12
C LYS A 400 8.09 -31.36 -49.81
N ASN A 401 7.84 -30.82 -51.01
CA ASN A 401 6.55 -30.83 -51.68
C ASN A 401 5.39 -30.23 -50.82
N LEU A 402 5.65 -29.16 -50.08
CA LEU A 402 4.66 -28.45 -49.33
C LEU A 402 4.09 -27.29 -50.15
N SER A 403 2.78 -27.08 -50.07
CA SER A 403 2.11 -25.89 -50.62
C SER A 403 2.22 -24.75 -49.63
N VAL A 404 2.75 -23.59 -50.06
CA VAL A 404 2.85 -22.38 -49.26
C VAL A 404 1.94 -21.31 -49.84
N VAL A 405 1.03 -20.75 -49.05
CA VAL A 405 0.02 -19.80 -49.51
C VAL A 405 0.04 -18.56 -48.66
N LEU A 406 0.07 -17.37 -49.27
CA LEU A 406 -0.20 -16.11 -48.63
C LEU A 406 -1.68 -15.74 -48.83
N ARG A 407 -2.41 -15.53 -47.75
CA ARG A 407 -3.77 -14.97 -47.76
C ARG A 407 -3.75 -13.58 -47.18
N THR A 408 -4.35 -12.64 -47.86
CA THR A 408 -4.48 -11.25 -47.40
C THR A 408 -5.75 -10.64 -47.96
N SER A 409 -6.29 -9.66 -47.27
CA SER A 409 -7.45 -8.88 -47.72
C SER A 409 -7.22 -8.02 -48.97
N GLY A 410 -6.03 -8.07 -49.55
CA GLY A 410 -5.65 -7.31 -50.75
C GLY A 410 -5.35 -5.83 -50.55
N ARG A 411 -5.42 -5.33 -49.34
CA ARG A 411 -5.00 -3.97 -48.95
C ARG A 411 -3.57 -3.98 -48.45
N ASP A 412 -2.81 -2.91 -48.79
CA ASP A 412 -1.50 -2.68 -48.16
C ASP A 412 -1.75 -2.19 -46.73
N LEU A 413 -1.47 -3.07 -45.76
CA LEU A 413 -1.65 -2.78 -44.35
C LEU A 413 -0.35 -2.17 -43.82
N ALA A 414 -0.35 -0.86 -43.62
CA ALA A 414 0.76 -0.13 -42.99
C ALA A 414 0.67 -0.26 -41.46
N ILE A 415 1.80 -0.56 -40.85
CA ILE A 415 1.97 -0.69 -39.39
C ILE A 415 3.22 0.04 -38.93
N LEU A 416 3.16 0.71 -37.79
CA LEU A 416 4.32 1.33 -37.15
C LEU A 416 4.97 0.32 -36.23
N THR A 417 6.11 -0.27 -36.68
CA THR A 417 6.81 -1.32 -35.93
C THR A 417 8.27 -1.44 -36.37
N ASP A 418 9.02 -2.35 -35.76
CA ASP A 418 10.37 -2.72 -36.18
C ASP A 418 10.32 -3.85 -37.22
N ALA A 419 10.57 -3.51 -38.50
CA ALA A 419 10.52 -4.47 -39.62
C ALA A 419 11.48 -5.66 -39.46
N LYS A 420 12.66 -5.42 -38.88
CA LYS A 420 13.65 -6.47 -38.66
C LYS A 420 13.16 -7.50 -37.65
N ARG A 421 12.54 -7.03 -36.54
CA ARG A 421 11.99 -7.90 -35.50
C ARG A 421 10.77 -8.65 -35.98
N LEU A 422 9.86 -7.97 -36.67
CA LEU A 422 8.69 -8.60 -37.28
C LEU A 422 9.11 -9.71 -38.25
N ARG A 423 10.07 -9.44 -39.15
CA ARG A 423 10.61 -10.43 -40.08
C ARG A 423 11.22 -11.63 -39.35
N GLN A 424 11.96 -11.40 -38.26
CA GLN A 424 12.57 -12.46 -37.45
C GLN A 424 11.52 -13.37 -36.81
N ILE A 425 10.44 -12.80 -36.27
CA ILE A 425 9.31 -13.56 -35.71
C ILE A 425 8.69 -14.42 -36.81
N LEU A 426 8.30 -13.81 -37.94
CA LEU A 426 7.63 -14.53 -39.04
C LEU A 426 8.49 -15.62 -39.64
N LEU A 427 9.82 -15.37 -39.86
CA LEU A 427 10.76 -16.40 -40.33
C LEU A 427 10.80 -17.60 -39.39
N ASN A 428 10.83 -17.34 -38.09
CA ASN A 428 10.85 -18.44 -37.12
C ASN A 428 9.52 -19.22 -37.11
N LEU A 429 8.38 -18.55 -37.19
CA LEU A 429 7.07 -19.22 -37.21
C LEU A 429 6.87 -20.03 -38.47
N VAL A 430 7.13 -19.45 -39.66
CA VAL A 430 6.99 -20.16 -40.95
C VAL A 430 8.04 -21.27 -41.06
N GLY A 431 9.27 -21.03 -40.62
CA GLY A 431 10.33 -22.04 -40.57
C GLY A 431 9.97 -23.26 -39.72
N ASN A 432 9.37 -23.03 -38.56
CA ASN A 432 8.86 -24.12 -37.73
C ASN A 432 7.73 -24.90 -38.43
N SER A 433 6.82 -24.22 -39.11
CA SER A 433 5.75 -24.87 -39.88
C SER A 433 6.33 -25.75 -41.00
N VAL A 434 7.32 -25.30 -41.78
CA VAL A 434 8.00 -26.12 -42.80
C VAL A 434 8.74 -27.31 -42.16
N LYS A 435 9.32 -27.11 -40.98
CA LYS A 435 10.05 -28.13 -40.26
C LYS A 435 9.16 -29.26 -39.78
N PHE A 436 8.00 -28.95 -39.20
CA PHE A 436 7.10 -29.90 -38.54
C PHE A 436 5.93 -30.39 -39.43
N THR A 437 5.86 -29.94 -40.68
CA THR A 437 4.90 -30.44 -41.67
C THR A 437 5.58 -31.41 -42.61
N PRO A 438 5.34 -32.74 -42.52
CA PRO A 438 5.94 -33.71 -43.44
C PRO A 438 5.30 -33.66 -44.83
N ARG A 439 4.01 -33.44 -44.94
CA ARG A 439 3.23 -33.29 -46.16
C ARG A 439 2.03 -32.41 -45.90
N GLY A 440 1.59 -31.62 -46.87
CA GLY A 440 0.41 -30.76 -46.75
C GLY A 440 0.70 -29.33 -47.15
N SER A 441 0.17 -28.38 -46.37
CA SER A 441 0.21 -26.96 -46.70
C SER A 441 0.54 -26.08 -45.49
N ILE A 442 1.11 -24.93 -45.80
CA ILE A 442 1.36 -23.85 -44.85
C ILE A 442 0.66 -22.60 -45.38
N THR A 443 -0.09 -21.93 -44.56
CA THR A 443 -0.79 -20.69 -44.91
C THR A 443 -0.32 -19.59 -43.95
N LEU A 444 0.20 -18.50 -44.52
CA LEU A 444 0.38 -17.22 -43.79
C LEU A 444 -0.79 -16.33 -44.14
N GLU A 445 -1.58 -15.98 -43.16
CA GLU A 445 -2.77 -15.14 -43.31
C GLU A 445 -2.57 -13.81 -42.58
N ILE A 446 -2.94 -12.72 -43.25
CA ILE A 446 -2.86 -11.37 -42.67
C ILE A 446 -4.25 -10.75 -42.70
N GLU A 447 -4.75 -10.43 -41.50
CA GLU A 447 -6.08 -9.87 -41.31
C GLU A 447 -6.00 -8.61 -40.44
N GLU A 448 -6.97 -7.71 -40.63
CA GLU A 448 -7.16 -6.53 -39.78
C GLU A 448 -8.29 -6.83 -38.81
N ASP A 449 -8.01 -6.69 -37.50
CA ASP A 449 -8.99 -6.84 -36.43
C ASP A 449 -8.96 -5.57 -35.55
N GLY A 450 -9.78 -4.60 -35.90
CA GLY A 450 -9.82 -3.29 -35.24
C GLY A 450 -8.49 -2.55 -35.35
N ASP A 451 -7.84 -2.32 -34.21
CA ASP A 451 -6.53 -1.64 -34.09
C ASP A 451 -5.33 -2.61 -34.16
N MET A 452 -5.59 -3.88 -34.41
CA MET A 452 -4.58 -4.93 -34.48
C MET A 452 -4.44 -5.48 -35.90
N ILE A 453 -3.24 -5.86 -36.27
CA ILE A 453 -2.95 -6.67 -37.47
C ILE A 453 -2.57 -8.06 -37.01
N LEU A 454 -3.31 -9.05 -37.46
CA LEU A 454 -3.12 -10.45 -37.14
C LEU A 454 -2.29 -11.13 -38.24
N PHE A 455 -1.15 -11.72 -37.85
CA PHE A 455 -0.35 -12.60 -38.71
C PHE A 455 -0.55 -14.03 -38.21
N SER A 456 -1.33 -14.83 -38.92
CA SER A 456 -1.62 -16.22 -38.57
C SER A 456 -0.84 -17.17 -39.46
N VAL A 457 0.08 -17.93 -38.88
CA VAL A 457 0.80 -19.00 -39.55
C VAL A 457 0.15 -20.32 -39.22
N ARG A 458 -0.52 -20.91 -40.19
CA ARG A 458 -1.22 -22.19 -40.05
C ARG A 458 -0.54 -23.28 -40.86
N ASP A 459 -0.27 -24.40 -40.23
CA ASP A 459 0.25 -25.61 -40.89
C ASP A 459 -0.70 -26.82 -40.70
N THR A 460 -0.51 -27.83 -41.55
CA THR A 460 -1.21 -29.13 -41.48
C THR A 460 -0.25 -30.22 -40.99
N GLY A 461 0.67 -29.87 -40.10
CA GLY A 461 1.70 -30.75 -39.59
C GLY A 461 1.24 -31.67 -38.46
N ILE A 462 2.21 -32.19 -37.72
CA ILE A 462 2.00 -33.16 -36.63
C ILE A 462 1.20 -32.63 -35.45
N GLY A 463 1.05 -31.29 -35.31
CA GLY A 463 0.41 -30.66 -34.18
C GLY A 463 1.18 -30.84 -32.85
N ILE A 464 0.60 -30.30 -31.78
CA ILE A 464 1.18 -30.27 -30.44
C ILE A 464 0.11 -30.72 -29.44
N ALA A 465 0.45 -31.70 -28.61
CA ALA A 465 -0.44 -32.20 -27.58
C ALA A 465 -0.75 -31.11 -26.53
N PRO A 466 -1.99 -31.06 -25.96
CA PRO A 466 -2.42 -30.01 -25.04
C PRO A 466 -1.49 -29.77 -23.85
N GLU A 467 -0.92 -30.84 -23.28
CA GLU A 467 0.01 -30.78 -22.15
C GLU A 467 1.34 -30.07 -22.47
N HIS A 468 1.66 -29.91 -23.76
CA HIS A 468 2.92 -29.30 -24.23
C HIS A 468 2.75 -27.86 -24.72
N GLN A 469 1.53 -27.40 -25.02
CA GLN A 469 1.28 -26.11 -25.66
C GLN A 469 1.72 -24.90 -24.84
N GLN A 470 1.66 -24.97 -23.51
CA GLN A 470 2.16 -23.89 -22.66
C GLN A 470 3.69 -23.86 -22.61
N ARG A 471 4.33 -25.03 -22.67
CA ARG A 471 5.77 -25.17 -22.50
C ARG A 471 6.58 -24.93 -23.77
N VAL A 472 5.97 -24.91 -24.95
CA VAL A 472 6.69 -24.66 -26.21
C VAL A 472 7.31 -23.26 -26.31
N PHE A 473 6.91 -22.34 -25.45
CA PHE A 473 7.49 -21.00 -25.33
C PHE A 473 8.62 -20.91 -24.29
N GLU A 474 8.90 -22.00 -23.54
CA GLU A 474 10.04 -22.06 -22.61
C GLU A 474 11.34 -22.25 -23.41
N ALA A 475 12.39 -21.51 -23.03
CA ALA A 475 13.69 -21.63 -23.69
C ALA A 475 14.29 -23.05 -23.50
N PHE A 476 14.87 -23.60 -24.56
CA PHE A 476 15.46 -24.94 -24.62
C PHE A 476 14.48 -26.11 -24.44
N TRP A 477 13.19 -25.84 -24.31
CA TRP A 477 12.21 -26.90 -24.17
C TRP A 477 11.86 -27.55 -25.53
N GLN A 478 11.76 -28.88 -25.55
CA GLN A 478 11.39 -29.70 -26.71
C GLN A 478 10.54 -30.87 -26.26
N VAL A 479 9.60 -31.29 -27.11
CA VAL A 479 8.85 -32.52 -26.86
C VAL A 479 9.80 -33.71 -26.97
N GLU A 480 10.04 -34.46 -25.90
CA GLU A 480 10.79 -35.70 -25.91
C GLU A 480 10.05 -36.76 -26.76
N GLN A 481 10.40 -36.85 -28.02
CA GLN A 481 9.97 -37.99 -28.84
C GLN A 481 11.04 -39.07 -28.85
N SER A 482 10.69 -40.21 -28.27
CA SER A 482 11.49 -41.43 -28.23
C SER A 482 12.00 -41.85 -29.62
N ARG A 483 13.30 -42.09 -29.71
CA ARG A 483 14.03 -43.00 -30.62
C ARG A 483 14.01 -42.83 -32.15
N THR A 484 13.31 -41.88 -32.76
CA THR A 484 13.47 -41.56 -34.18
C THR A 484 13.77 -40.07 -34.35
N ARG A 485 15.04 -39.67 -34.15
CA ARG A 485 15.59 -38.33 -34.39
C ARG A 485 15.53 -37.96 -35.87
N THR A 486 14.44 -37.43 -36.37
CA THR A 486 14.37 -36.91 -37.75
C THR A 486 14.27 -35.38 -37.81
N VAL A 487 14.00 -34.66 -36.71
CA VAL A 487 13.83 -33.18 -36.74
C VAL A 487 14.59 -32.53 -35.58
N GLN A 488 15.82 -32.06 -35.86
CA GLN A 488 16.66 -31.31 -34.92
C GLN A 488 16.17 -29.87 -34.74
N GLY A 489 16.15 -29.35 -33.50
CA GLY A 489 15.84 -27.98 -33.19
C GLY A 489 16.59 -27.46 -31.96
N THR A 490 16.63 -26.14 -31.77
CA THR A 490 17.32 -25.49 -30.64
C THR A 490 16.44 -25.39 -29.41
N GLY A 491 15.10 -25.36 -29.57
CA GLY A 491 14.14 -25.04 -28.50
C GLY A 491 14.14 -23.56 -28.15
N LEU A 492 14.84 -22.70 -28.90
CA LEU A 492 14.95 -21.27 -28.63
C LEU A 492 14.01 -20.40 -29.47
N GLY A 493 13.63 -20.87 -30.66
CA GLY A 493 12.92 -20.07 -31.65
C GLY A 493 11.60 -19.51 -31.15
N LEU A 494 10.69 -20.34 -30.59
CA LEU A 494 9.40 -19.85 -30.05
C LEU A 494 9.56 -18.98 -28.82
N ALA A 495 10.52 -19.29 -27.94
CA ALA A 495 10.86 -18.44 -26.80
C ALA A 495 11.34 -17.05 -27.26
N LEU A 496 12.22 -17.00 -28.27
CA LEU A 496 12.69 -15.76 -28.89
C LEU A 496 11.53 -14.99 -29.55
N SER A 497 10.66 -15.69 -30.30
CA SER A 497 9.49 -15.08 -30.93
C SER A 497 8.54 -14.47 -29.89
N LYS A 498 8.31 -15.15 -28.78
CA LYS A 498 7.49 -14.64 -27.67
C LYS A 498 8.13 -13.38 -27.09
N HIS A 499 9.41 -13.38 -26.81
CA HIS A 499 10.11 -12.24 -26.26
C HIS A 499 10.12 -11.03 -27.20
N LEU A 500 10.39 -11.26 -28.50
CA LEU A 500 10.31 -10.21 -29.52
C LEU A 500 8.89 -9.65 -29.67
N SER A 501 7.87 -10.51 -29.58
CA SER A 501 6.45 -10.08 -29.59
C SER A 501 6.14 -9.16 -28.42
N ASP A 502 6.57 -9.52 -27.21
CA ASP A 502 6.37 -8.72 -26.01
C ASP A 502 7.07 -7.34 -26.13
N LEU A 503 8.27 -7.29 -26.72
CA LEU A 503 8.97 -6.03 -27.01
C LEU A 503 8.22 -5.14 -28.02
N LEU A 504 7.60 -5.73 -29.03
CA LEU A 504 6.80 -4.99 -30.01
C LEU A 504 5.41 -4.61 -29.49
N GLY A 505 5.07 -4.95 -28.24
CA GLY A 505 3.74 -4.76 -27.67
C GLY A 505 2.68 -5.67 -28.32
N ALA A 506 3.13 -6.75 -28.97
CA ALA A 506 2.28 -7.70 -29.66
C ALA A 506 1.93 -8.89 -28.75
N ARG A 507 0.86 -9.60 -29.10
CA ARG A 507 0.46 -10.84 -28.43
C ARG A 507 0.72 -12.02 -29.36
N LEU A 508 1.40 -13.04 -28.86
CA LEU A 508 1.64 -14.31 -29.56
C LEU A 508 0.78 -15.40 -28.92
N THR A 509 -0.08 -16.05 -29.72
CA THR A 509 -0.95 -17.15 -29.28
C THR A 509 -0.72 -18.38 -30.14
N LEU A 510 -1.02 -19.56 -29.60
CA LEU A 510 -0.85 -20.85 -30.27
C LEU A 510 -2.08 -21.71 -30.03
N GLU A 511 -2.62 -22.26 -31.13
CA GLU A 511 -3.70 -23.25 -31.15
C GLU A 511 -3.22 -24.46 -31.93
N SER A 512 -3.30 -25.65 -31.36
CA SER A 512 -2.80 -26.86 -32.00
C SER A 512 -3.63 -28.08 -31.58
N GLU A 513 -3.78 -28.99 -32.52
CA GLU A 513 -4.38 -30.31 -32.28
C GLU A 513 -3.46 -31.39 -32.90
N LEU A 514 -3.19 -32.44 -32.13
CA LEU A 514 -2.31 -33.52 -32.55
C LEU A 514 -2.81 -34.12 -33.86
N ASP A 515 -1.89 -34.32 -34.82
CA ASP A 515 -2.11 -34.83 -36.20
C ASP A 515 -3.05 -33.96 -37.08
N LYS A 516 -3.46 -32.74 -36.63
CA LYS A 516 -4.24 -31.81 -37.46
C LYS A 516 -3.48 -30.54 -37.82
N GLY A 517 -2.39 -30.26 -37.12
CA GLY A 517 -1.56 -29.09 -37.35
C GLY A 517 -1.58 -28.03 -36.24
N THR A 518 -0.91 -26.94 -36.54
CA THR A 518 -0.73 -25.83 -35.60
C THR A 518 -1.08 -24.50 -36.26
N THR A 519 -1.67 -23.61 -35.52
CA THR A 519 -1.87 -22.19 -35.87
C THR A 519 -1.19 -21.33 -34.82
N VAL A 520 -0.26 -20.48 -35.23
CA VAL A 520 0.38 -19.49 -34.36
C VAL A 520 -0.01 -18.11 -34.88
N THR A 521 -0.61 -17.31 -34.02
CA THR A 521 -1.11 -15.97 -34.36
C THR A 521 -0.32 -14.91 -33.59
N LEU A 522 0.31 -13.99 -34.34
CA LEU A 522 0.90 -12.76 -33.81
C LEU A 522 -0.10 -11.62 -34.02
N ALA A 523 -0.65 -11.08 -32.94
CA ALA A 523 -1.49 -9.90 -32.94
C ALA A 523 -0.64 -8.67 -32.63
N LEU A 524 -0.37 -7.83 -33.64
CA LEU A 524 0.51 -6.67 -33.57
C LEU A 524 -0.34 -5.39 -33.60
N PRO A 525 -0.15 -4.43 -32.65
CA PRO A 525 -0.83 -3.14 -32.71
C PRO A 525 -0.45 -2.37 -33.97
N ARG A 526 -1.40 -1.70 -34.60
CA ARG A 526 -1.16 -0.87 -35.79
C ARG A 526 -0.19 0.28 -35.52
N SER A 527 -0.19 0.81 -34.32
CA SER A 527 0.77 1.82 -33.86
C SER A 527 1.54 1.29 -32.65
N TYR A 528 2.86 1.37 -32.74
CA TYR A 528 3.73 0.98 -31.61
C TYR A 528 3.46 1.86 -30.39
N SER A 529 3.11 1.27 -29.28
CA SER A 529 3.14 1.89 -27.97
C SER A 529 4.14 1.14 -27.10
N ALA A 530 5.14 1.86 -26.57
CA ALA A 530 6.14 1.23 -25.69
C ALA A 530 5.43 0.48 -24.54
N PRO A 531 5.78 -0.78 -24.27
CA PRO A 531 5.21 -1.49 -23.13
C PRO A 531 5.53 -0.72 -21.85
N LEU A 532 4.50 -0.51 -21.01
CA LEU A 532 4.69 0.06 -19.67
C LEU A 532 5.60 -0.91 -18.88
N VAL A 533 6.82 -0.48 -18.61
CA VAL A 533 7.74 -1.20 -17.72
C VAL A 533 7.14 -1.11 -16.32
N ASN A 534 6.57 -2.22 -15.84
CA ASN A 534 6.11 -2.38 -14.46
C ASN A 534 7.26 -2.69 -13.51
#